data_ef3c29453bf22d30376cd1cd5e55b217
#
_entry.id   ef3c29453bf22d30376cd1cd5e55b217
#
_cell.length_a   1.000
_cell.length_b   1.000
_cell.length_c   1.000
_cell.angle_alpha   90.00
_cell.angle_beta   90.00
_cell.angle_gamma   90.00
#
_symmetry.space_group_name_H-M   'P 1'
#
loop_
_entity.id
_entity.type
_entity.pdbx_description
1 polymer ?
#
loop_
_entity_poly.entity_id
_entity_poly.type
_entity_poly.pdbx_seq_one_letter_code
_entity_poly.pdbx_strand_id
1 'polypeptide(L)'
;MVLEDCENYIAERTTLNSNTDVVSSILNIADGMLSDVLECQLICTFNSDISKIDSALLRKGRLIAEYKFRELTVEKCNAYLKSIGKDITVDEPRSLAELTNMDEKSLKDTTKENKKIGF
;
A
#
# COMPACT_ATOMS: atom_id res chain seq x y z
N MET A 1 -3.84 -3.79 -15.48
CA MET A 1 -2.80 -2.75 -15.30
C MET A 1 -2.64 -2.47 -13.81
N VAL A 2 -1.40 -2.39 -13.29
CA VAL A 2 -1.12 -2.06 -11.88
C VAL A 2 -0.46 -0.69 -11.83
N LEU A 3 -0.95 0.18 -10.96
CA LEU A 3 -0.38 1.48 -10.62
C LEU A 3 -0.03 1.47 -9.15
N GLU A 4 1.23 1.69 -8.82
CA GLU A 4 1.73 1.69 -7.45
C GLU A 4 1.93 3.12 -6.95
N ASP A 5 1.79 3.31 -5.62
CA ASP A 5 2.00 4.58 -4.92
C ASP A 5 1.21 5.75 -5.53
N CYS A 6 -0.09 5.51 -5.75
CA CYS A 6 -0.96 6.43 -6.48
C CYS A 6 -1.44 7.65 -5.67
N GLU A 7 -0.98 7.86 -4.44
CA GLU A 7 -1.47 8.90 -3.53
C GLU A 7 -1.55 10.28 -4.18
N ASN A 8 -0.48 10.64 -4.89
CA ASN A 8 -0.37 11.96 -5.50
C ASN A 8 -1.20 12.11 -6.78
N TYR A 9 -1.61 11.01 -7.38
CA TYR A 9 -2.32 11.02 -8.66
C TYR A 9 -3.83 10.93 -8.51
N ILE A 10 -4.31 10.27 -7.45
CA ILE A 10 -5.74 10.01 -7.22
C ILE A 10 -6.30 10.70 -5.98
N ALA A 11 -5.53 11.60 -5.36
CA ALA A 11 -5.98 12.42 -4.26
C ALA A 11 -7.18 13.28 -4.64
N GLU A 12 -8.02 13.59 -3.65
CA GLU A 12 -9.17 14.46 -3.82
C GLU A 12 -8.79 15.80 -4.50
N ARG A 13 -9.61 16.22 -5.45
CA ARG A 13 -9.40 17.44 -6.23
C ARG A 13 -9.51 18.66 -5.32
N THR A 14 -8.38 19.27 -5.01
CA THR A 14 -8.34 20.60 -4.41
C THR A 14 -8.00 21.61 -5.48
N THR A 15 -8.47 22.84 -5.32
CA THR A 15 -8.31 23.95 -6.29
C THR A 15 -6.86 24.30 -6.63
N LEU A 16 -5.90 23.69 -5.93
CA LEU A 16 -4.46 23.94 -6.09
C LEU A 16 -3.70 22.77 -6.75
N ASN A 17 -4.36 21.63 -7.00
CA ASN A 17 -3.69 20.45 -7.56
C ASN A 17 -4.03 20.28 -9.04
N SER A 18 -3.00 20.35 -9.88
CA SER A 18 -3.06 20.13 -11.35
C SER A 18 -3.27 18.65 -11.76
N ASN A 19 -3.57 17.75 -10.81
CA ASN A 19 -3.73 16.31 -11.08
C ASN A 19 -5.10 15.91 -11.67
N THR A 20 -5.91 16.91 -12.02
CA THR A 20 -7.25 16.71 -12.64
C THR A 20 -7.17 15.87 -13.92
N ASP A 21 -6.09 16.00 -14.68
CA ASP A 21 -5.91 15.29 -15.94
C ASP A 21 -5.63 13.79 -15.73
N VAL A 22 -4.88 13.43 -14.68
CA VAL A 22 -4.57 12.03 -14.36
C VAL A 22 -5.82 11.30 -13.88
N VAL A 23 -6.56 11.89 -12.93
CA VAL A 23 -7.84 11.32 -12.46
C VAL A 23 -8.82 11.16 -13.63
N SER A 24 -8.94 12.17 -14.48
CA SER A 24 -9.82 12.12 -15.67
C SER A 24 -9.40 11.02 -16.65
N SER A 25 -8.10 10.84 -16.85
CA SER A 25 -7.56 9.78 -17.70
C SER A 25 -7.86 8.39 -17.12
N ILE A 26 -7.67 8.19 -15.82
CA ILE A 26 -8.01 6.94 -15.12
C ILE A 26 -9.51 6.66 -15.21
N LEU A 27 -10.35 7.67 -15.01
CA LEU A 27 -11.80 7.55 -15.13
C LEU A 27 -12.22 7.16 -16.55
N ASN A 28 -11.59 7.74 -17.57
CA ASN A 28 -11.88 7.40 -18.98
C ASN A 28 -11.48 5.95 -19.32
N ILE A 29 -10.41 5.44 -18.72
CA ILE A 29 -9.99 4.04 -18.88
C ILE A 29 -10.94 3.10 -18.12
N ALA A 30 -11.34 3.47 -16.90
CA ALA A 30 -12.10 2.60 -16.00
C ALA A 30 -13.61 2.53 -16.35
N ASP A 31 -14.18 3.57 -16.97
CA ASP A 31 -15.63 3.72 -17.12
C ASP A 31 -16.05 4.40 -18.45
N GLY A 32 -15.10 4.63 -19.35
CA GLY A 32 -15.34 5.25 -20.64
C GLY A 32 -15.54 4.21 -21.76
N MET A 33 -15.74 4.72 -22.99
CA MET A 33 -15.77 3.87 -24.20
C MET A 33 -14.56 2.93 -24.32
N LEU A 34 -13.43 3.28 -23.66
CA LEU A 34 -12.22 2.47 -23.68
C LEU A 34 -12.31 1.24 -22.76
N SER A 35 -13.11 1.25 -21.71
CA SER A 35 -13.24 0.10 -20.80
C SER A 35 -13.80 -1.12 -21.53
N ASP A 36 -14.79 -0.92 -22.38
CA ASP A 36 -15.45 -1.98 -23.15
C ASP A 36 -14.55 -2.56 -24.25
N VAL A 37 -13.61 -1.74 -24.75
CA VAL A 37 -12.67 -2.14 -25.80
C VAL A 37 -11.41 -2.78 -25.23
N LEU A 38 -10.90 -2.25 -24.11
CA LEU A 38 -9.62 -2.68 -23.55
C LEU A 38 -9.75 -3.90 -22.63
N GLU A 39 -10.96 -4.21 -22.12
CA GLU A 39 -11.21 -5.27 -21.14
C GLU A 39 -10.17 -5.27 -20.01
N CYS A 40 -9.79 -4.06 -19.56
CA CYS A 40 -8.65 -3.85 -18.66
C CYS A 40 -9.12 -3.61 -17.22
N GLN A 41 -8.58 -4.40 -16.29
CA GLN A 41 -8.72 -4.14 -14.87
C GLN A 41 -7.58 -3.24 -14.39
N LEU A 42 -7.92 -2.21 -13.62
CA LEU A 42 -6.99 -1.31 -12.98
C LEU A 42 -6.85 -1.66 -11.49
N ILE A 43 -5.64 -1.90 -11.05
CA ILE A 43 -5.30 -2.11 -9.65
C ILE A 43 -4.43 -0.93 -9.22
N CYS A 44 -4.87 -0.21 -8.19
CA CYS A 44 -4.11 0.89 -7.61
C CYS A 44 -3.69 0.53 -6.18
N THR A 45 -2.43 0.78 -5.84
CA THR A 45 -1.95 0.69 -4.46
C THR A 45 -1.66 2.09 -3.91
N PHE A 46 -1.88 2.28 -2.63
CA PHE A 46 -1.59 3.53 -1.93
C PHE A 46 -1.47 3.32 -0.42
N ASN A 47 -0.68 4.17 0.22
CA ASN A 47 -0.38 4.13 1.66
C ASN A 47 -1.24 5.11 2.48
N SER A 48 -2.14 5.84 1.81
CA SER A 48 -3.07 6.78 2.46
C SER A 48 -4.42 6.16 2.76
N ASP A 49 -5.20 6.86 3.57
CA ASP A 49 -6.58 6.49 3.82
C ASP A 49 -7.44 6.68 2.57
N ILE A 50 -8.35 5.75 2.32
CA ILE A 50 -9.27 5.78 1.17
C ILE A 50 -10.14 7.04 1.13
N SER A 51 -10.37 7.68 2.27
CA SER A 51 -11.10 8.95 2.37
C SER A 51 -10.44 10.11 1.63
N LYS A 52 -9.14 10.00 1.34
CA LYS A 52 -8.37 10.99 0.58
C LYS A 52 -8.40 10.78 -0.93
N ILE A 53 -9.03 9.71 -1.40
CA ILE A 53 -9.14 9.39 -2.81
C ILE A 53 -10.32 10.14 -3.41
N ASP A 54 -10.16 10.61 -4.65
CA ASP A 54 -11.25 11.27 -5.38
C ASP A 54 -12.51 10.38 -5.40
N SER A 55 -13.60 10.92 -4.87
CA SER A 55 -14.86 10.21 -4.71
C SER A 55 -15.44 9.68 -6.03
N ALA A 56 -15.03 10.26 -7.16
CA ALA A 56 -15.45 9.80 -8.49
C ALA A 56 -14.91 8.39 -8.82
N LEU A 57 -13.72 8.03 -8.28
CA LEU A 57 -13.13 6.70 -8.44
C LEU A 57 -13.80 5.66 -7.56
N LEU A 58 -14.35 6.07 -6.41
CA LEU A 58 -14.98 5.20 -5.43
C LEU A 58 -16.46 4.89 -5.72
N ARG A 59 -17.01 5.46 -6.78
CA ARG A 59 -18.43 5.26 -7.13
C ARG A 59 -18.75 3.81 -7.46
N LYS A 60 -19.96 3.40 -7.09
CA LYS A 60 -20.50 2.08 -7.45
C LYS A 60 -20.43 1.86 -8.98
N GLY A 61 -19.92 0.71 -9.38
CA GLY A 61 -19.69 0.36 -10.78
C GLY A 61 -18.25 0.60 -11.26
N ARG A 62 -17.47 1.45 -10.55
CA ARG A 62 -16.05 1.70 -10.84
C ARG A 62 -15.14 0.97 -9.88
N LEU A 63 -15.37 1.13 -8.56
CA LEU A 63 -14.69 0.36 -7.52
C LEU A 63 -15.31 -1.04 -7.46
N ILE A 64 -14.54 -2.04 -7.84
CA ILE A 64 -14.95 -3.45 -7.81
C ILE A 64 -14.64 -4.04 -6.43
N ALA A 65 -13.44 -3.77 -5.91
CA ALA A 65 -13.00 -4.28 -4.62
C ALA A 65 -11.99 -3.33 -3.96
N GLU A 66 -12.03 -3.31 -2.64
CA GLU A 66 -11.08 -2.63 -1.79
C GLU A 66 -10.47 -3.64 -0.83
N TYR A 67 -9.16 -3.59 -0.65
CA TYR A 67 -8.47 -4.41 0.33
C TYR A 67 -7.49 -3.57 1.14
N LYS A 68 -7.66 -3.56 2.46
CA LYS A 68 -6.75 -2.88 3.38
C LYS A 68 -5.80 -3.89 4.01
N PHE A 69 -4.53 -3.79 3.65
CA PHE A 69 -3.48 -4.57 4.30
C PHE A 69 -3.30 -4.10 5.75
N ARG A 70 -3.29 -5.05 6.66
CA ARG A 70 -3.09 -4.82 8.10
C ARG A 70 -1.96 -5.71 8.58
N GLU A 71 -1.47 -5.41 9.77
CA GLU A 71 -0.59 -6.34 10.48
C GLU A 71 -1.25 -7.71 10.63
N LEU A 72 -0.45 -8.74 10.54
CA LEU A 72 -0.88 -10.11 10.79
C LEU A 72 -1.00 -10.33 12.30
N THR A 73 -1.99 -11.11 12.71
CA THR A 73 -2.07 -11.56 14.11
C THR A 73 -0.86 -12.45 14.47
N VAL A 74 -0.56 -12.55 15.74
CA VAL A 74 0.58 -13.35 16.25
C VAL A 74 0.55 -14.78 15.70
N GLU A 75 -0.63 -15.41 15.68
CA GLU A 75 -0.79 -16.78 15.16
C GLU A 75 -0.44 -16.85 13.68
N LYS A 76 -0.89 -15.87 12.88
CA LYS A 76 -0.60 -15.81 11.44
C LYS A 76 0.87 -15.50 11.18
N CYS A 77 1.48 -14.62 11.98
CA CYS A 77 2.91 -14.34 11.93
C CYS A 77 3.73 -15.62 12.13
N ASN A 78 3.44 -16.36 13.19
CA ASN A 78 4.16 -17.58 13.52
C ASN A 78 3.91 -18.71 12.50
N ALA A 79 2.68 -18.84 11.99
CA ALA A 79 2.38 -19.78 10.91
C ALA A 79 3.15 -19.41 9.63
N TYR A 80 3.24 -18.13 9.28
CA TYR A 80 4.02 -17.69 8.13
C TYR A 80 5.52 -17.96 8.30
N LEU A 81 6.11 -17.58 9.44
CA LEU A 81 7.53 -17.83 9.73
C LEU A 81 7.86 -19.32 9.61
N LYS A 82 7.02 -20.18 10.19
CA LYS A 82 7.17 -21.61 10.05
C LYS A 82 7.09 -22.09 8.60
N SER A 83 6.18 -21.52 7.80
CA SER A 83 6.00 -21.92 6.39
C SER A 83 7.22 -21.59 5.53
N ILE A 84 7.98 -20.53 5.87
CA ILE A 84 9.22 -20.15 5.17
C ILE A 84 10.48 -20.76 5.82
N GLY A 85 10.33 -21.71 6.74
CA GLY A 85 11.43 -22.44 7.37
C GLY A 85 12.21 -21.65 8.43
N LYS A 86 11.66 -20.55 8.94
CA LYS A 86 12.27 -19.79 10.04
C LYS A 86 11.79 -20.36 11.38
N ASP A 87 12.73 -20.77 12.21
CA ASP A 87 12.47 -21.30 13.55
C ASP A 87 12.48 -20.20 14.62
N ILE A 88 11.77 -19.08 14.29
CA ILE A 88 11.64 -17.89 15.11
C ILE A 88 10.15 -17.70 15.39
N THR A 89 9.82 -17.22 16.59
CA THR A 89 8.45 -16.85 16.98
C THR A 89 8.40 -15.40 17.38
N VAL A 90 7.26 -14.77 17.13
CA VAL A 90 6.95 -13.40 17.54
C VAL A 90 5.77 -13.42 18.51
N ASP A 91 5.71 -12.45 19.40
CA ASP A 91 4.69 -12.27 20.43
C ASP A 91 3.78 -11.06 20.19
N GLU A 92 4.08 -10.29 19.14
CA GLU A 92 3.31 -9.11 18.73
C GLU A 92 2.87 -9.22 17.26
N PRO A 93 1.73 -8.59 16.87
CA PRO A 93 1.34 -8.44 15.49
C PRO A 93 2.42 -7.72 14.68
N ARG A 94 2.63 -8.14 13.43
CA ARG A 94 3.62 -7.54 12.53
C ARG A 94 3.13 -7.50 11.09
N SER A 95 3.66 -6.59 10.32
CA SER A 95 3.43 -6.56 8.89
C SER A 95 4.18 -7.70 8.18
N LEU A 96 3.67 -8.11 7.01
CA LEU A 96 4.33 -9.14 6.21
C LEU A 96 5.74 -8.71 5.79
N ALA A 97 5.94 -7.43 5.51
CA ALA A 97 7.25 -6.88 5.14
C ALA A 97 8.27 -7.01 6.27
N GLU A 98 7.88 -6.73 7.53
CA GLU A 98 8.75 -6.91 8.69
C GLU A 98 9.12 -8.37 8.89
N LEU A 99 8.16 -9.31 8.76
CA LEU A 99 8.43 -10.74 8.91
C LEU A 99 9.38 -11.27 7.84
N THR A 100 9.23 -10.79 6.61
CA THR A 100 10.08 -11.21 5.49
C THR A 100 11.52 -10.73 5.68
N ASN A 101 11.70 -9.52 6.19
CA ASN A 101 13.01 -8.86 6.34
C ASN A 101 13.60 -8.97 7.75
N MET A 102 13.11 -9.89 8.59
CA MET A 102 13.59 -10.06 9.96
C MET A 102 15.10 -10.39 10.08
N ASP A 103 15.71 -10.91 9.01
CA ASP A 103 17.15 -11.25 9.00
C ASP A 103 18.02 -10.06 8.54
N GLU A 104 17.42 -9.03 7.94
CA GLU A 104 18.12 -7.82 7.60
C GLU A 104 18.33 -6.99 8.87
N LYS A 105 19.59 -6.90 9.35
CA LYS A 105 19.95 -5.94 10.40
C LYS A 105 19.53 -4.57 9.93
N SER A 106 18.52 -4.01 10.56
CA SER A 106 18.03 -2.68 10.27
C SER A 106 19.20 -1.72 10.36
N LEU A 107 19.52 -1.02 9.28
CA LEU A 107 20.54 0.04 9.25
C LEU A 107 20.29 1.14 10.31
N LYS A 108 19.14 1.11 10.97
CA LYS A 108 18.75 2.02 12.06
C LYS A 108 19.38 1.66 13.42
N ASP A 109 19.83 0.42 13.63
CA ASP A 109 20.44 0.04 14.91
C ASP A 109 21.88 0.50 15.07
N THR A 110 22.56 0.83 13.97
CA THR A 110 23.94 1.37 14.00
C THR A 110 24.02 2.81 14.52
N THR A 111 22.90 3.53 14.63
CA THR A 111 22.91 4.94 15.07
C THR A 111 22.76 5.09 16.59
N LYS A 112 22.41 4.04 17.32
CA LYS A 112 22.22 4.11 18.79
C LYS A 112 23.44 3.73 19.62
N GLU A 113 24.42 3.06 19.05
CA GLU A 113 25.64 2.65 19.79
C GLU A 113 26.72 3.74 19.89
N ASN A 114 26.61 4.83 19.15
CA ASN A 114 27.65 5.90 19.13
C ASN A 114 27.32 7.12 20.01
N LYS A 115 26.50 6.97 21.06
CA LYS A 115 26.24 8.05 22.02
C LYS A 115 26.56 7.63 23.44
N LYS A 116 27.78 7.12 23.65
CA LYS A 116 28.45 7.05 24.95
C LYS A 116 29.94 7.24 24.76
N ILE A 117 30.34 8.45 24.43
CA ILE A 117 31.67 8.93 24.79
C ILE A 117 31.40 10.17 25.63
N GLY A 118 31.51 9.93 26.93
CA GLY A 118 31.39 10.96 27.90
C GLY A 118 32.67 11.80 27.98
N PHE A 119 32.46 12.99 28.46
CA PHE A 119 33.35 13.67 29.38
C PHE A 119 32.45 14.20 30.49
#